data_817a6c0df120ea20ef9d48db8418ca42
#
_entry.id   817a6c0df120ea20ef9d48db8418ca42
#
_cell.length_a   1.000
_cell.length_b   1.000
_cell.length_c   1.000
_cell.angle_alpha   90.00
_cell.angle_beta   90.00
_cell.angle_gamma   90.00
#
_symmetry.space_group_name_H-M   'P 1'
#
loop_
_entity.id
_entity.type
_entity.pdbx_description
1 polymer ?
#
loop_
_entity_poly.entity_id
_entity_poly.type
_entity_poly.pdbx_seq_one_letter_code
_entity_poly.pdbx_strand_id
1 'polypeptide(L)'
;MTVQVETLEKLQRRITLTLPVTSISGEVQTRLKKLARTVKADGFRPGKVPMSVVAQRYGYSVHYEVMNDKVGQVFSEAVNEAKLRVAGPPKITEKEGAPEGQMAFDATFEVYPDVKLGDLGVAEVDRISSEVTDAAIDKTIDILRTQRRTFAQRPQAEGAVAGDRVTIDFEGKI
;
A
#
# COMPACT_ATOMS: atom_id res chain seq x y z
N MET A 1 -17.74 -23.47 -1.81
CA MET A 1 -18.66 -22.60 -2.62
C MET A 1 -18.17 -22.63 -4.04
N THR A 2 -19.07 -22.79 -5.02
CA THR A 2 -18.65 -22.77 -6.43
C THR A 2 -18.46 -21.30 -6.84
N VAL A 3 -17.20 -20.87 -6.88
CA VAL A 3 -16.86 -19.50 -7.29
C VAL A 3 -16.96 -19.42 -8.81
N GLN A 4 -17.90 -18.63 -9.32
CA GLN A 4 -17.98 -18.35 -10.75
C GLN A 4 -17.09 -17.15 -11.07
N VAL A 5 -15.99 -17.41 -11.78
CA VAL A 5 -15.08 -16.39 -12.28
C VAL A 5 -15.41 -16.08 -13.73
N GLU A 6 -15.86 -14.87 -13.98
CA GLU A 6 -16.10 -14.37 -15.33
C GLU A 6 -14.86 -13.63 -15.85
N THR A 7 -14.41 -13.97 -17.04
CA THR A 7 -13.32 -13.28 -17.73
C THR A 7 -13.90 -12.12 -18.51
N LEU A 8 -13.51 -10.92 -18.19
CA LEU A 8 -13.84 -9.69 -18.91
C LEU A 8 -12.74 -9.37 -19.94
N GLU A 9 -12.58 -8.09 -20.26
CA GLU A 9 -11.56 -7.66 -21.21
C GLU A 9 -10.14 -7.76 -20.62
N LYS A 10 -9.20 -8.24 -21.45
CA LYS A 10 -7.77 -8.32 -21.09
C LYS A 10 -7.52 -9.10 -19.79
N LEU A 11 -7.03 -8.39 -18.75
CA LEU A 11 -6.66 -8.97 -17.46
C LEU A 11 -7.77 -8.82 -16.40
N GLN A 12 -8.89 -8.22 -16.77
CA GLN A 12 -10.00 -8.03 -15.83
C GLN A 12 -10.79 -9.32 -15.61
N ARG A 13 -11.16 -9.52 -14.34
CA ARG A 13 -12.00 -10.64 -13.89
C ARG A 13 -13.12 -10.09 -13.03
N ARG A 14 -14.23 -10.79 -13.03
CA ARG A 14 -15.37 -10.52 -12.18
C ARG A 14 -15.72 -11.79 -11.39
N ILE A 15 -15.96 -11.62 -10.10
CA ILE A 15 -16.48 -12.68 -9.24
C ILE A 15 -17.75 -12.17 -8.59
N THR A 16 -18.82 -12.95 -8.67
CA THR A 16 -20.06 -12.68 -7.93
C THR A 16 -19.97 -13.35 -6.56
N LEU A 17 -20.05 -12.54 -5.51
CA LEU A 17 -20.00 -12.96 -4.11
C LEU A 17 -21.41 -12.94 -3.54
N THR A 18 -21.80 -13.97 -2.80
CA THR A 18 -23.10 -14.03 -2.11
C THR A 18 -22.90 -14.16 -0.61
N LEU A 19 -23.61 -13.35 0.16
CA LEU A 19 -23.52 -13.28 1.61
C LEU A 19 -24.90 -13.43 2.24
N PRO A 20 -25.09 -14.33 3.22
CA PRO A 20 -26.36 -14.42 3.94
C PRO A 20 -26.54 -13.21 4.87
N VAL A 21 -27.68 -12.55 4.80
CA VAL A 21 -28.03 -11.37 5.62
C VAL A 21 -27.94 -11.69 7.11
N THR A 22 -28.28 -12.93 7.51
CA THR A 22 -28.17 -13.39 8.88
C THR A 22 -26.77 -13.34 9.47
N SER A 23 -25.75 -13.62 8.64
CA SER A 23 -24.34 -13.54 9.04
C SER A 23 -23.92 -12.10 9.35
N ILE A 24 -24.40 -11.13 8.56
CA ILE A 24 -24.11 -9.71 8.74
C ILE A 24 -24.81 -9.21 10.01
N SER A 25 -26.10 -9.49 10.18
CA SER A 25 -26.87 -9.02 11.32
C SER A 25 -26.35 -9.54 12.67
N GLY A 26 -25.89 -10.80 12.73
CA GLY A 26 -25.26 -11.37 13.91
C GLY A 26 -23.97 -10.68 14.32
N GLU A 27 -23.11 -10.40 13.34
CA GLU A 27 -21.85 -9.70 13.59
C GLU A 27 -22.08 -8.24 13.98
N VAL A 28 -23.02 -7.54 13.34
CA VAL A 28 -23.44 -6.17 13.68
C VAL A 28 -23.86 -6.09 15.15
N GLN A 29 -24.73 -7.02 15.61
CA GLN A 29 -25.13 -7.05 17.01
C GLN A 29 -23.97 -7.28 17.97
N THR A 30 -23.02 -8.14 17.58
CA THR A 30 -21.83 -8.43 18.38
C THR A 30 -20.93 -7.18 18.50
N ARG A 31 -20.72 -6.46 17.40
CA ARG A 31 -19.93 -5.22 17.40
C ARG A 31 -20.61 -4.10 18.17
N LEU A 32 -21.93 -3.93 18.02
CA LEU A 32 -22.69 -2.95 18.78
C LEU A 32 -22.63 -3.23 20.29
N LYS A 33 -22.70 -4.52 20.72
CA LYS A 33 -22.52 -4.91 22.13
C LYS A 33 -21.12 -4.58 22.66
N LYS A 34 -20.08 -4.78 21.87
CA LYS A 34 -18.72 -4.37 22.24
C LYS A 34 -18.60 -2.85 22.35
N LEU A 35 -19.15 -2.13 21.36
CA LEU A 35 -19.13 -0.68 21.31
C LEU A 35 -19.88 -0.05 22.51
N ALA A 36 -21.01 -0.61 22.92
CA ALA A 36 -21.78 -0.14 24.05
C ALA A 36 -20.99 -0.11 25.38
N ARG A 37 -19.95 -0.93 25.50
CA ARG A 37 -19.08 -0.97 26.68
C ARG A 37 -18.03 0.14 26.72
N THR A 38 -17.69 0.69 25.58
CA THR A 38 -16.55 1.64 25.43
C THR A 38 -17.02 3.04 25.06
N VAL A 39 -18.20 3.17 24.41
CA VAL A 39 -18.68 4.43 23.89
C VAL A 39 -19.06 5.40 25.01
N LYS A 40 -18.72 6.67 24.82
CA LYS A 40 -19.20 7.78 25.64
C LYS A 40 -20.41 8.42 24.94
N ALA A 41 -21.51 8.53 25.64
CA ALA A 41 -22.71 9.22 25.17
C ALA A 41 -23.15 10.21 26.24
N ASP A 42 -23.55 11.41 25.81
CA ASP A 42 -24.04 12.45 26.73
C ASP A 42 -25.27 11.96 27.51
N GLY A 43 -25.27 12.18 28.79
CA GLY A 43 -26.31 11.73 29.68
C GLY A 43 -26.19 10.28 30.20
N PHE A 44 -25.15 9.55 29.76
CA PHE A 44 -24.90 8.16 30.20
C PHE A 44 -23.49 7.96 30.74
N ARG A 45 -23.40 7.16 31.81
CA ARG A 45 -22.10 6.72 32.33
C ARG A 45 -21.44 5.76 31.31
N PRO A 46 -20.13 5.88 31.07
CA PRO A 46 -19.38 4.96 30.18
C PRO A 46 -19.66 3.48 30.53
N GLY A 47 -19.99 2.67 29.54
CA GLY A 47 -20.34 1.25 29.71
C GLY A 47 -21.77 0.98 30.15
N LYS A 48 -22.60 2.00 30.34
CA LYS A 48 -24.05 1.87 30.72
C LYS A 48 -24.97 2.54 29.69
N VAL A 49 -24.49 2.73 28.47
CA VAL A 49 -25.30 3.28 27.37
C VAL A 49 -26.29 2.21 26.89
N PRO A 50 -27.57 2.50 26.82
CA PRO A 50 -28.58 1.55 26.32
C PRO A 50 -28.29 1.15 24.85
N MET A 51 -28.52 -0.13 24.52
CA MET A 51 -28.29 -0.66 23.17
C MET A 51 -29.07 0.08 22.08
N SER A 52 -30.28 0.56 22.40
CA SER A 52 -31.09 1.35 21.47
C SER A 52 -30.42 2.64 21.06
N VAL A 53 -29.75 3.35 21.99
CA VAL A 53 -29.04 4.58 21.74
C VAL A 53 -27.79 4.30 20.92
N VAL A 54 -27.06 3.22 21.23
CA VAL A 54 -25.88 2.80 20.49
C VAL A 54 -26.25 2.40 19.05
N ALA A 55 -27.32 1.62 18.88
CA ALA A 55 -27.80 1.21 17.56
C ALA A 55 -28.27 2.41 16.71
N GLN A 56 -28.97 3.37 17.33
CA GLN A 56 -29.40 4.57 16.63
C GLN A 56 -28.23 5.43 16.17
N ARG A 57 -27.20 5.58 16.99
CA ARG A 57 -26.08 6.47 16.71
C ARG A 57 -25.00 5.84 15.83
N TYR A 58 -24.73 4.55 15.99
CA TYR A 58 -23.62 3.84 15.37
C TYR A 58 -24.05 2.68 14.47
N GLY A 59 -25.34 2.33 14.44
CA GLY A 59 -25.85 1.16 13.72
C GLY A 59 -25.48 1.17 12.26
N TYR A 60 -25.64 2.31 11.59
CA TYR A 60 -25.31 2.44 10.16
C TYR A 60 -23.81 2.24 9.88
N SER A 61 -22.94 2.92 10.64
CA SER A 61 -21.49 2.80 10.48
C SER A 61 -21.01 1.38 10.75
N VAL A 62 -21.50 0.76 11.84
CA VAL A 62 -21.13 -0.62 12.19
C VAL A 62 -21.63 -1.60 11.15
N HIS A 63 -22.84 -1.40 10.61
CA HIS A 63 -23.36 -2.24 9.54
C HIS A 63 -22.50 -2.16 8.29
N TYR A 64 -22.09 -0.95 7.91
CA TYR A 64 -21.24 -0.72 6.74
C TYR A 64 -19.85 -1.34 6.92
N GLU A 65 -19.24 -1.19 8.10
CA GLU A 65 -17.95 -1.82 8.43
C GLU A 65 -18.03 -3.35 8.34
N VAL A 66 -19.04 -3.95 9.01
CA VAL A 66 -19.23 -5.41 9.00
C VAL A 66 -19.45 -5.93 7.59
N MET A 67 -20.25 -5.22 6.80
CA MET A 67 -20.50 -5.58 5.41
C MET A 67 -19.20 -5.59 4.60
N ASN A 68 -18.41 -4.51 4.68
CA ASN A 68 -17.14 -4.41 3.98
C ASN A 68 -16.14 -5.50 4.39
N ASP A 69 -16.04 -5.77 5.69
CA ASP A 69 -15.15 -6.81 6.20
C ASP A 69 -15.57 -8.21 5.71
N LYS A 70 -16.88 -8.49 5.74
CA LYS A 70 -17.42 -9.78 5.25
C LYS A 70 -17.23 -9.94 3.74
N VAL A 71 -17.49 -8.90 2.96
CA VAL A 71 -17.27 -8.92 1.51
C VAL A 71 -15.77 -9.12 1.23
N GLY A 72 -14.88 -8.42 1.94
CA GLY A 72 -13.44 -8.58 1.81
C GLY A 72 -12.96 -10.00 2.17
N GLN A 73 -13.50 -10.59 3.22
CA GLN A 73 -13.19 -11.96 3.63
C GLN A 73 -13.60 -12.97 2.55
N VAL A 74 -14.87 -12.92 2.11
CA VAL A 74 -15.39 -13.82 1.08
C VAL A 74 -14.69 -13.64 -0.26
N PHE A 75 -14.33 -12.40 -0.61
CA PHE A 75 -13.51 -12.13 -1.79
C PHE A 75 -12.14 -12.81 -1.71
N SER A 76 -11.45 -12.68 -0.57
CA SER A 76 -10.15 -13.29 -0.36
C SER A 76 -10.22 -14.82 -0.44
N GLU A 77 -11.24 -15.43 0.17
CA GLU A 77 -11.49 -16.86 0.09
C GLU A 77 -11.75 -17.31 -1.35
N ALA A 78 -12.60 -16.59 -2.09
CA ALA A 78 -12.92 -16.86 -3.49
C ALA A 78 -11.70 -16.77 -4.42
N VAL A 79 -10.85 -15.76 -4.24
CA VAL A 79 -9.62 -15.57 -5.00
C VAL A 79 -8.61 -16.70 -4.73
N ASN A 80 -8.48 -17.11 -3.46
CA ASN A 80 -7.59 -18.19 -3.07
C ASN A 80 -8.07 -19.55 -3.63
N GLU A 81 -9.38 -19.82 -3.58
CA GLU A 81 -9.99 -21.03 -4.16
C GLU A 81 -9.77 -21.08 -5.68
N ALA A 82 -9.94 -19.95 -6.36
CA ALA A 82 -9.72 -19.82 -7.80
C ALA A 82 -8.23 -19.72 -8.18
N LYS A 83 -7.30 -19.66 -7.21
CA LYS A 83 -5.85 -19.51 -7.40
C LYS A 83 -5.46 -18.31 -8.28
N LEU A 84 -6.20 -17.22 -8.17
CA LEU A 84 -5.96 -16.01 -8.94
C LEU A 84 -4.93 -15.10 -8.25
N ARG A 85 -4.06 -14.49 -9.05
CA ARG A 85 -3.08 -13.50 -8.59
C ARG A 85 -3.61 -12.09 -8.84
N VAL A 86 -4.26 -11.51 -7.84
CA VAL A 86 -4.88 -10.17 -7.93
C VAL A 86 -3.80 -9.09 -7.91
N ALA A 87 -3.89 -8.14 -8.85
CA ALA A 87 -2.91 -7.07 -9.03
C ALA A 87 -3.23 -5.79 -8.24
N GLY A 88 -4.49 -5.62 -7.78
CA GLY A 88 -4.91 -4.42 -7.05
C GLY A 88 -6.22 -4.61 -6.30
N PRO A 89 -6.71 -3.61 -5.58
CA PRO A 89 -7.96 -3.70 -4.84
C PRO A 89 -9.15 -3.92 -5.78
N PRO A 90 -10.12 -4.77 -5.42
CA PRO A 90 -11.31 -4.99 -6.22
C PRO A 90 -12.26 -3.78 -6.17
N LYS A 91 -12.93 -3.51 -7.28
CA LYS A 91 -14.10 -2.64 -7.32
C LYS A 91 -15.33 -3.47 -7.00
N ILE A 92 -15.96 -3.22 -5.85
CA ILE A 92 -17.12 -3.94 -5.38
C ILE A 92 -18.37 -3.12 -5.69
N THR A 93 -19.35 -3.75 -6.32
CA THR A 93 -20.66 -3.17 -6.63
C THR A 93 -21.74 -4.12 -6.17
N GLU A 94 -22.80 -3.58 -5.56
CA GLU A 94 -23.95 -4.39 -5.17
C GLU A 94 -24.70 -4.85 -6.42
N LYS A 95 -25.10 -6.12 -6.44
CA LYS A 95 -25.84 -6.75 -7.54
C LYS A 95 -27.28 -6.95 -7.11
N GLU A 96 -28.19 -6.41 -7.91
CA GLU A 96 -29.63 -6.62 -7.72
C GLU A 96 -30.03 -8.05 -8.14
N GLY A 97 -31.12 -8.55 -7.54
CA GLY A 97 -31.65 -9.87 -7.88
C GLY A 97 -31.03 -11.04 -7.10
N ALA A 98 -30.44 -10.78 -5.94
CA ALA A 98 -29.99 -11.83 -5.03
C ALA A 98 -31.19 -12.68 -4.54
N PRO A 99 -31.00 -13.98 -4.25
CA PRO A 99 -32.02 -14.81 -3.63
C PRO A 99 -32.47 -14.22 -2.28
N GLU A 100 -33.72 -14.53 -1.90
CA GLU A 100 -34.28 -14.04 -0.65
C GLU A 100 -33.39 -14.42 0.55
N GLY A 101 -33.09 -13.44 1.40
CA GLY A 101 -32.18 -13.62 2.56
C GLY A 101 -30.68 -13.57 2.25
N GLN A 102 -30.28 -13.25 1.02
CA GLN A 102 -28.88 -13.09 0.61
C GLN A 102 -28.66 -11.71 0.00
N MET A 103 -27.42 -11.23 0.09
CA MET A 103 -26.92 -10.07 -0.66
C MET A 103 -25.88 -10.55 -1.66
N ALA A 104 -25.93 -10.01 -2.87
CA ALA A 104 -24.95 -10.33 -3.91
C ALA A 104 -24.10 -9.09 -4.22
N PHE A 105 -22.81 -9.32 -4.46
CA PHE A 105 -21.85 -8.29 -4.83
C PHE A 105 -21.03 -8.77 -6.02
N ASP A 106 -20.84 -7.92 -6.99
CA ASP A 106 -19.90 -8.16 -8.08
C ASP A 106 -18.57 -7.47 -7.76
N ALA A 107 -17.52 -8.28 -7.60
CA ALA A 107 -16.15 -7.81 -7.41
C ALA A 107 -15.41 -7.86 -8.75
N THR A 108 -15.07 -6.70 -9.30
CA THR A 108 -14.27 -6.57 -10.52
C THR A 108 -12.85 -6.18 -10.14
N PHE A 109 -11.86 -6.92 -10.64
CA PHE A 109 -10.45 -6.74 -10.32
C PHE A 109 -9.57 -7.16 -11.48
N GLU A 110 -8.30 -6.79 -11.44
CA GLU A 110 -7.28 -7.19 -12.40
C GLU A 110 -6.39 -8.29 -11.83
N VAL A 111 -5.95 -9.19 -12.71
CA VAL A 111 -5.03 -10.27 -12.36
C VAL A 111 -3.69 -10.08 -13.08
N TYR A 112 -2.62 -10.58 -12.46
CA TYR A 112 -1.34 -10.65 -13.14
C TYR A 112 -1.41 -11.62 -14.33
N PRO A 113 -0.79 -11.29 -15.48
CA PRO A 113 -0.74 -12.20 -16.61
C PRO A 113 0.10 -13.44 -16.31
N ASP A 114 -0.26 -14.54 -16.96
CA ASP A 114 0.60 -15.72 -16.99
C ASP A 114 1.74 -15.48 -17.98
N VAL A 115 2.93 -15.29 -17.47
CA VAL A 115 4.14 -15.05 -18.26
C VAL A 115 4.67 -16.38 -18.77
N LYS A 116 4.66 -16.56 -20.09
CA LYS A 116 5.37 -17.67 -20.74
C LYS A 116 6.77 -17.17 -21.10
N LEU A 117 7.78 -17.76 -20.50
CA LEU A 117 9.16 -17.48 -20.87
C LEU A 117 9.44 -18.04 -22.27
N GLY A 118 10.08 -17.22 -23.10
CA GLY A 118 10.62 -17.69 -24.39
C GLY A 118 11.86 -18.56 -24.18
N ASP A 119 12.47 -18.99 -25.29
CA ASP A 119 13.73 -19.72 -25.25
C ASP A 119 14.86 -18.77 -24.83
N LEU A 120 15.38 -18.97 -23.62
CA LEU A 120 16.48 -18.18 -23.06
C LEU A 120 17.85 -18.67 -23.53
N GLY A 121 17.92 -19.83 -24.20
CA GLY A 121 19.18 -20.42 -24.71
C GLY A 121 19.83 -19.61 -25.81
N VAL A 122 19.07 -18.73 -26.47
CA VAL A 122 19.56 -17.84 -27.54
C VAL A 122 19.79 -16.39 -27.05
N ALA A 123 19.53 -16.11 -25.78
CA ALA A 123 19.72 -14.78 -25.21
C ALA A 123 21.19 -14.52 -24.92
N GLU A 124 21.77 -13.53 -25.60
CA GLU A 124 23.10 -13.03 -25.28
C GLU A 124 23.00 -11.92 -24.23
N VAL A 125 23.77 -12.05 -23.17
CA VAL A 125 23.80 -11.06 -22.09
C VAL A 125 25.24 -10.62 -21.87
N ASP A 126 25.49 -9.33 -22.04
CA ASP A 126 26.80 -8.73 -21.74
C ASP A 126 27.08 -8.76 -20.24
N ARG A 127 28.16 -9.45 -19.86
CA ARG A 127 28.66 -9.41 -18.49
C ARG A 127 29.62 -8.25 -18.34
N ILE A 128 29.17 -7.18 -17.68
CA ILE A 128 30.04 -6.06 -17.36
C ILE A 128 31.07 -6.54 -16.33
N SER A 129 32.34 -6.45 -16.66
CA SER A 129 33.47 -6.66 -15.75
C SER A 129 34.30 -5.38 -15.65
N SER A 130 34.76 -5.06 -14.45
CA SER A 130 35.69 -3.95 -14.23
C SER A 130 36.89 -4.45 -13.46
N GLU A 131 38.06 -4.03 -13.89
CA GLU A 131 39.31 -4.27 -13.18
C GLU A 131 39.68 -3.04 -12.34
N VAL A 132 40.07 -3.29 -11.11
CA VAL A 132 40.61 -2.22 -10.25
C VAL A 132 42.06 -1.99 -10.62
N THR A 133 42.32 -0.92 -11.36
CA THR A 133 43.67 -0.53 -11.74
C THR A 133 44.32 0.34 -10.66
N ASP A 134 45.64 0.38 -10.61
CA ASP A 134 46.39 1.25 -9.69
C ASP A 134 46.00 2.72 -9.88
N ALA A 135 45.77 3.15 -11.12
CA ALA A 135 45.26 4.50 -11.40
C ALA A 135 43.87 4.80 -10.78
N ALA A 136 42.98 3.80 -10.72
CA ALA A 136 41.69 3.95 -10.07
C ALA A 136 41.84 4.05 -8.53
N ILE A 137 42.80 3.31 -7.98
CA ILE A 137 43.14 3.37 -6.55
C ILE A 137 43.71 4.76 -6.22
N ASP A 138 44.67 5.25 -6.96
CA ASP A 138 45.29 6.57 -6.77
C ASP A 138 44.24 7.70 -6.85
N LYS A 139 43.35 7.64 -7.84
CA LYS A 139 42.26 8.60 -7.97
C LYS A 139 41.33 8.58 -6.75
N THR A 140 41.03 7.42 -6.21
CA THR A 140 40.18 7.28 -5.00
C THR A 140 40.90 7.86 -3.79
N ILE A 141 42.21 7.60 -3.66
CA ILE A 141 43.05 8.17 -2.58
C ILE A 141 43.06 9.69 -2.66
N ASP A 142 43.19 10.25 -3.84
CA ASP A 142 43.20 11.71 -4.03
C ASP A 142 41.87 12.36 -3.70
N ILE A 143 40.77 11.69 -4.03
CA ILE A 143 39.44 12.13 -3.61
C ILE A 143 39.34 12.15 -2.07
N LEU A 144 39.79 11.08 -1.40
CA LEU A 144 39.79 10.99 0.06
C LEU A 144 40.68 12.05 0.72
N ARG A 145 41.87 12.28 0.14
CA ARG A 145 42.77 13.36 0.60
C ARG A 145 42.12 14.74 0.48
N THR A 146 41.44 14.98 -0.65
CA THR A 146 40.72 16.24 -0.87
C THR A 146 39.60 16.45 0.11
N GLN A 147 38.81 15.39 0.42
CA GLN A 147 37.71 15.45 1.40
C GLN A 147 38.20 15.69 2.84
N ARG A 148 39.41 15.18 3.17
CA ARG A 148 40.01 15.33 4.50
C ARG A 148 40.98 16.51 4.60
N ARG A 149 41.02 17.38 3.60
CA ARG A 149 41.87 18.58 3.60
C ARG A 149 41.48 19.51 4.75
N THR A 150 42.49 19.93 5.51
CA THR A 150 42.35 21.00 6.51
C THR A 150 43.02 22.27 5.95
N PHE A 151 42.53 23.41 6.35
CA PHE A 151 43.08 24.69 5.92
C PHE A 151 43.78 25.36 7.12
N ALA A 152 44.97 25.88 6.88
CA ALA A 152 45.71 26.73 7.80
C ALA A 152 45.72 28.17 7.26
N GLN A 153 45.76 29.15 8.16
CA GLN A 153 45.82 30.54 7.75
C GLN A 153 47.19 30.84 7.13
N ARG A 154 47.20 31.41 5.93
CA ARG A 154 48.41 31.83 5.24
C ARG A 154 48.86 33.18 5.79
N PRO A 155 50.20 33.47 5.79
CA PRO A 155 50.72 34.79 6.14
C PRO A 155 50.12 35.91 5.27
N GLN A 156 49.81 37.06 5.89
CA GLN A 156 49.16 38.19 5.21
C GLN A 156 49.86 38.74 3.97
N ALA A 157 51.18 38.51 3.86
CA ALA A 157 51.99 38.99 2.74
C ALA A 157 51.87 38.15 1.47
N GLU A 158 51.27 36.98 1.54
CA GLU A 158 51.13 36.07 0.40
C GLU A 158 49.72 36.16 -0.23
N GLY A 159 49.66 36.34 -1.55
CA GLY A 159 48.39 36.35 -2.28
C GLY A 159 47.72 34.96 -2.32
N ALA A 160 46.44 34.92 -2.62
CA ALA A 160 45.68 33.69 -2.78
C ALA A 160 46.11 32.91 -4.01
N VAL A 161 46.25 31.59 -3.91
CA VAL A 161 46.65 30.68 -4.97
C VAL A 161 45.51 29.69 -5.25
N ALA A 162 45.54 29.09 -6.46
CA ALA A 162 44.53 28.07 -6.82
C ALA A 162 44.51 26.92 -5.82
N GLY A 163 43.35 26.61 -5.27
CA GLY A 163 43.14 25.60 -4.25
C GLY A 163 43.05 26.14 -2.81
N ASP A 164 43.30 27.44 -2.60
CA ASP A 164 43.05 28.08 -1.31
C ASP A 164 41.57 28.30 -1.05
N ARG A 165 41.19 28.33 0.22
CA ARG A 165 39.87 28.77 0.68
C ARG A 165 39.94 30.22 1.08
N VAL A 166 39.28 31.10 0.33
CA VAL A 166 39.30 32.55 0.55
C VAL A 166 37.98 33.00 1.15
N THR A 167 38.05 33.84 2.19
CA THR A 167 36.87 34.54 2.72
C THR A 167 36.92 35.95 2.18
N ILE A 168 35.85 36.36 1.50
CA ILE A 168 35.73 37.69 0.90
C ILE A 168 34.45 38.39 1.35
N ASP A 169 34.56 39.71 1.51
CA ASP A 169 33.40 40.59 1.64
C ASP A 169 33.11 41.16 0.25
N PHE A 170 31.86 41.23 -0.14
CA PHE A 170 31.48 41.83 -1.42
C PHE A 170 30.24 42.71 -1.28
N GLU A 171 30.23 43.80 -2.04
CA GLU A 171 29.09 44.71 -2.14
C GLU A 171 28.53 44.65 -3.56
N GLY A 172 27.27 44.18 -3.69
CA GLY A 172 26.55 44.17 -4.97
C GLY A 172 25.73 45.45 -5.15
N LYS A 173 25.91 46.16 -6.28
CA LYS A 173 25.06 47.27 -6.68
C LYS A 173 24.27 46.86 -7.93
N ILE A 174 22.94 47.16 -7.92
CA ILE A 174 22.03 46.95 -9.06
C ILE A 174 21.87 48.26 -9.79
#